data_7dfd2f245705aa2ee0123f1480052878
#
_entry.id   7dfd2f245705aa2ee0123f1480052878
#
_cell.length_a   1.000
_cell.length_b   1.000
_cell.length_c   1.000
_cell.angle_alpha   90.00
_cell.angle_beta   90.00
_cell.angle_gamma   90.00
#
_symmetry.space_group_name_H-M   'P 1'
#
loop_
_entity.id
_entity.type
_entity.pdbx_description
1 polymer ?
#
loop_
_entity_poly.entity_id
_entity_poly.type
_entity_poly.pdbx_seq_one_letter_code
_entity_poly.pdbx_strand_id
1 'polypeptide(L)'
;MKRLILTALLLLIVFVLGYAQSKKNHYPKAPVRLTKEQMYADYDQFVDIIKNYNAQWEIRKEHTSYDLMAILQDRRSKIDSIRDYWKFISFLDNSLLYLLDNHADRTSSYFKVKENRFAPGQRFYKSKKITKISDGFKKYAFMHYSSDTLSPTFQTMAAQYIHGEYYMLASFLFANRHIGDSICFKNARVIACDNMPVDDYVRKKMIGILPPYHIRWDFEENKYYTDLLMIDYSKPLMVENENGEIFDFIPGQYPVKSQTLSIDSLSSHLDEFFQNYKQRERQFARYFEEEKILYVYLEMMRYQRDCNVIDTIRLIAKEKPLEKIVIDVRGNEGGGDGFWMDLLSAIVKDTMIVQDKIALNANEPTIRFFKSEYPIKMVDEFEYMYIPFLKNKKMFVHAQFGTIDPDTNTLGFEGPIYILQDEKTFSFGHSFSSFAKHVEQLISVGIPTGDMVGFGFNPWHFQLDNSLYTFHFEPAIDLSGAERWEDTFQCTPEIVIWPTIEELIDYKSYRYLMSIKDFLFTKDYLFQKVLELE
;
A
#
# COMPACT_ATOMS: atom_id res chain seq x y z
N MET A 1 -39.84 -27.78 34.40
CA MET A 1 -39.47 -26.86 33.32
C MET A 1 -38.94 -25.51 33.84
N LYS A 2 -39.69 -24.70 34.61
CA LYS A 2 -39.22 -23.38 35.10
C LYS A 2 -37.91 -23.41 35.91
N ARG A 3 -37.71 -24.43 36.79
CA ARG A 3 -36.47 -24.60 37.58
C ARG A 3 -35.24 -24.95 36.72
N LEU A 4 -35.42 -25.75 35.65
CA LEU A 4 -34.31 -26.08 34.72
C LEU A 4 -33.87 -24.87 33.91
N ILE A 5 -34.82 -24.04 33.48
CA ILE A 5 -34.52 -22.78 32.74
C ILE A 5 -33.78 -21.81 33.65
N LEU A 6 -34.20 -21.68 34.91
CA LEU A 6 -33.54 -20.80 35.88
C LEU A 6 -32.11 -21.25 36.20
N THR A 7 -31.89 -22.56 36.33
CA THR A 7 -30.56 -23.14 36.56
C THR A 7 -29.66 -22.96 35.34
N ALA A 8 -30.17 -23.12 34.10
CA ALA A 8 -29.42 -22.88 32.88
C ALA A 8 -29.07 -21.40 32.73
N LEU A 9 -29.99 -20.48 33.06
CA LEU A 9 -29.71 -19.03 33.05
C LEU A 9 -28.65 -18.65 34.09
N LEU A 10 -28.71 -19.20 35.30
CA LEU A 10 -27.71 -18.96 36.36
C LEU A 10 -26.33 -19.51 35.95
N LEU A 11 -26.26 -20.69 35.34
CA LEU A 11 -25.02 -21.25 34.80
C LEU A 11 -24.46 -20.40 33.66
N LEU A 12 -25.31 -19.89 32.79
CA LEU A 12 -24.89 -18.97 31.71
C LEU A 12 -24.35 -17.65 32.27
N ILE A 13 -25.02 -17.08 33.27
CA ILE A 13 -24.58 -15.85 33.97
C ILE A 13 -23.27 -16.10 34.72
N VAL A 14 -23.10 -17.23 35.40
CA VAL A 14 -21.84 -17.58 36.08
C VAL A 14 -20.74 -17.85 35.06
N PHE A 15 -21.07 -18.46 33.92
CA PHE A 15 -20.08 -18.65 32.83
C PHE A 15 -19.68 -17.34 32.19
N VAL A 16 -20.62 -16.43 31.91
CA VAL A 16 -20.36 -15.08 31.36
C VAL A 16 -19.62 -14.21 32.38
N LEU A 17 -19.99 -14.23 33.65
CA LEU A 17 -19.28 -13.49 34.71
C LEU A 17 -17.93 -14.12 35.02
N GLY A 18 -17.81 -15.46 35.02
CA GLY A 18 -16.53 -16.16 35.16
C GLY A 18 -15.60 -15.91 33.98
N TYR A 19 -16.13 -15.85 32.75
CA TYR A 19 -15.39 -15.49 31.56
C TYR A 19 -14.98 -14.01 31.57
N ALA A 20 -15.83 -13.12 32.06
CA ALA A 20 -15.52 -11.70 32.25
C ALA A 20 -14.52 -11.43 33.41
N GLN A 21 -14.58 -12.24 34.50
CA GLN A 21 -13.61 -12.11 35.60
C GLN A 21 -12.26 -12.82 35.31
N SER A 22 -12.22 -13.83 34.44
CA SER A 22 -10.95 -14.48 34.05
C SER A 22 -10.09 -13.61 33.12
N LYS A 23 -10.64 -12.59 32.50
CA LYS A 23 -9.91 -11.56 31.78
C LYS A 23 -9.45 -10.42 32.71
N LYS A 24 -8.77 -10.71 33.81
CA LYS A 24 -7.73 -9.79 34.26
C LYS A 24 -6.70 -9.76 33.12
N ASN A 25 -6.74 -8.71 32.32
CA ASN A 25 -5.80 -8.47 31.24
C ASN A 25 -4.37 -8.48 31.81
N HIS A 26 -3.77 -9.66 31.87
CA HIS A 26 -2.37 -9.78 32.24
C HIS A 26 -1.59 -9.41 30.98
N TYR A 27 -1.34 -8.11 30.82
CA TYR A 27 -0.42 -7.65 29.80
C TYR A 27 0.88 -8.43 29.88
N PRO A 28 1.45 -8.81 28.75
CA PRO A 28 2.75 -9.48 28.77
C PRO A 28 3.74 -8.60 29.53
N LYS A 29 4.58 -9.24 30.34
CA LYS A 29 5.60 -8.53 31.11
C LYS A 29 6.52 -7.76 30.16
N ALA A 30 6.67 -6.45 30.40
CA ALA A 30 7.58 -5.62 29.63
C ALA A 30 9.02 -6.18 29.72
N PRO A 31 9.77 -6.23 28.59
CA PRO A 31 11.15 -6.74 28.59
C PRO A 31 12.11 -5.81 29.30
N VAL A 32 11.78 -4.51 29.35
CA VAL A 32 12.52 -3.46 30.06
C VAL A 32 11.53 -2.52 30.75
N ARG A 33 11.98 -1.88 31.81
CA ARG A 33 11.24 -0.80 32.47
C ARG A 33 11.82 0.52 31.99
N LEU A 34 10.97 1.39 31.46
CA LEU A 34 11.37 2.70 30.98
C LEU A 34 10.95 3.79 31.96
N THR A 35 11.84 4.75 32.18
CA THR A 35 11.49 6.04 32.80
C THR A 35 10.94 6.99 31.72
N LYS A 36 10.37 8.12 32.14
CA LYS A 36 9.92 9.15 31.19
C LYS A 36 11.06 9.71 30.36
N GLU A 37 12.18 9.99 31.03
CA GLU A 37 13.38 10.52 30.39
C GLU A 37 13.90 9.57 29.32
N GLN A 38 13.87 8.26 29.59
CA GLN A 38 14.25 7.24 28.61
C GLN A 38 13.27 7.15 27.44
N MET A 39 11.95 7.32 27.67
CA MET A 39 10.98 7.38 26.59
C MET A 39 11.20 8.60 25.69
N TYR A 40 11.50 9.75 26.29
CA TYR A 40 11.86 10.97 25.54
C TYR A 40 13.14 10.78 24.75
N ALA A 41 14.20 10.22 25.37
CA ALA A 41 15.49 9.98 24.70
C ALA A 41 15.34 9.03 23.50
N ASP A 42 14.56 7.96 23.66
CA ASP A 42 14.28 7.04 22.56
C ASP A 42 13.46 7.69 21.43
N TYR A 43 12.49 8.53 21.80
CA TYR A 43 11.71 9.24 20.77
C TYR A 43 12.56 10.27 20.02
N ASP A 44 13.42 10.98 20.71
CA ASP A 44 14.35 11.93 20.09
C ASP A 44 15.33 11.18 19.16
N GLN A 45 15.84 10.03 19.59
CA GLN A 45 16.66 9.13 18.74
C GLN A 45 15.88 8.63 17.52
N PHE A 46 14.60 8.26 17.70
CA PHE A 46 13.72 7.84 16.59
C PHE A 46 13.56 8.95 15.55
N VAL A 47 13.29 10.18 15.97
CA VAL A 47 13.17 11.34 15.08
C VAL A 47 14.50 11.64 14.37
N ASP A 48 15.61 11.60 15.10
CA ASP A 48 16.94 11.80 14.51
C ASP A 48 17.31 10.73 13.47
N ILE A 49 16.96 9.48 13.70
CA ILE A 49 17.13 8.40 12.73
C ILE A 49 16.33 8.72 11.45
N ILE A 50 15.05 9.04 11.57
CA ILE A 50 14.22 9.38 10.41
C ILE A 50 14.80 10.56 9.65
N LYS A 51 15.14 11.65 10.35
CA LYS A 51 15.73 12.83 9.74
C LYS A 51 17.01 12.55 8.96
N ASN A 52 17.87 11.69 9.48
CA ASN A 52 19.16 11.42 8.88
C ASN A 52 19.14 10.35 7.78
N TYR A 53 18.20 9.41 7.83
CA TYR A 53 18.21 8.24 6.94
C TYR A 53 17.03 8.16 5.96
N ASN A 54 15.89 8.76 6.23
CA ASN A 54 14.79 8.80 5.27
C ASN A 54 15.04 9.90 4.24
N ALA A 55 15.23 9.53 2.98
CA ALA A 55 15.54 10.48 1.90
C ALA A 55 14.30 11.25 1.39
N GLN A 56 13.09 10.74 1.63
CA GLN A 56 11.86 11.30 1.06
C GLN A 56 11.33 12.53 1.81
N TRP A 57 11.59 12.67 3.12
CA TRP A 57 10.89 13.67 3.94
C TRP A 57 11.12 15.13 3.50
N GLU A 58 12.34 15.47 3.05
CA GLU A 58 12.64 16.82 2.57
C GLU A 58 11.96 17.12 1.23
N ILE A 59 11.90 16.12 0.35
CA ILE A 59 11.26 16.26 -0.97
C ILE A 59 9.75 16.45 -0.76
N ARG A 60 9.13 15.61 0.05
CA ARG A 60 7.69 15.73 0.36
C ARG A 60 7.36 17.08 1.01
N LYS A 61 8.18 17.54 1.95
CA LYS A 61 8.00 18.85 2.60
C LYS A 61 8.07 20.01 1.61
N GLU A 62 8.97 19.94 0.64
CA GLU A 62 9.17 21.01 -0.34
C GLU A 62 8.03 21.10 -1.35
N HIS A 63 7.53 19.97 -1.81
CA HIS A 63 6.56 19.90 -2.90
C HIS A 63 5.11 19.73 -2.43
N THR A 64 4.91 19.35 -1.18
CA THR A 64 3.58 19.22 -0.57
C THR A 64 3.52 20.03 0.73
N SER A 65 2.38 20.21 1.29
CA SER A 65 2.24 20.82 2.63
C SER A 65 2.56 19.85 3.77
N TYR A 66 3.15 18.69 3.49
CA TYR A 66 3.39 17.63 4.45
C TYR A 66 4.75 17.76 5.13
N ASP A 67 4.79 18.36 6.31
CA ASP A 67 6.01 18.49 7.12
C ASP A 67 6.08 17.38 8.17
N LEU A 68 6.70 16.26 7.79
CA LEU A 68 6.90 15.09 8.66
C LEU A 68 7.61 15.47 9.97
N MET A 69 8.65 16.31 9.90
CA MET A 69 9.41 16.67 11.09
C MET A 69 8.58 17.52 12.07
N ALA A 70 7.76 18.43 11.57
CA ALA A 70 6.83 19.18 12.40
C ALA A 70 5.78 18.26 13.07
N ILE A 71 5.25 17.28 12.32
CA ILE A 71 4.31 16.30 12.86
C ILE A 71 4.94 15.47 13.98
N LEU A 72 6.14 14.94 13.75
CA LEU A 72 6.85 14.13 14.76
C LEU A 72 7.20 14.98 15.99
N GLN A 73 7.59 16.23 15.82
CA GLN A 73 7.88 17.14 16.92
C GLN A 73 6.61 17.44 17.77
N ASP A 74 5.46 17.70 17.14
CA ASP A 74 4.19 17.89 17.85
C ASP A 74 3.80 16.66 18.68
N ARG A 75 3.99 15.46 18.11
CA ARG A 75 3.69 14.20 18.77
C ARG A 75 4.52 13.95 20.04
N ARG A 76 5.69 14.57 20.16
CA ARG A 76 6.61 14.38 21.28
C ARG A 76 5.93 14.64 22.65
N SER A 77 5.08 15.65 22.74
CA SER A 77 4.34 16.02 23.97
C SER A 77 3.37 14.90 24.43
N LYS A 78 2.89 14.05 23.53
CA LYS A 78 1.99 12.93 23.86
C LYS A 78 2.63 11.89 24.77
N ILE A 79 3.96 11.85 24.84
CA ILE A 79 4.72 10.96 25.74
C ILE A 79 4.34 11.22 27.22
N ASP A 80 3.96 12.45 27.61
CA ASP A 80 3.55 12.77 28.96
C ASP A 80 2.38 11.91 29.45
N SER A 81 1.47 11.55 28.56
CA SER A 81 0.31 10.72 28.86
C SER A 81 0.61 9.22 28.92
N ILE A 82 1.75 8.77 28.37
CA ILE A 82 2.10 7.35 28.28
C ILE A 82 2.57 6.86 29.66
N ARG A 83 2.00 5.75 30.16
CA ARG A 83 2.25 5.22 31.50
C ARG A 83 3.03 3.91 31.54
N ASP A 84 3.10 3.20 30.42
CA ASP A 84 3.72 1.88 30.38
C ASP A 84 4.49 1.64 29.06
N TYR A 85 5.32 0.60 29.09
CA TYR A 85 6.17 0.20 27.97
C TYR A 85 5.38 -0.10 26.70
N TRP A 86 4.28 -0.87 26.79
CA TRP A 86 3.57 -1.30 25.59
C TRP A 86 2.83 -0.16 24.91
N LYS A 87 2.31 0.79 25.68
CA LYS A 87 1.75 2.03 25.12
C LYS A 87 2.81 2.88 24.44
N PHE A 88 4.04 2.87 24.96
CA PHE A 88 5.15 3.54 24.28
C PHE A 88 5.53 2.86 22.97
N ILE A 89 5.61 1.53 22.94
CA ILE A 89 5.84 0.79 21.69
C ILE A 89 4.73 1.07 20.67
N SER A 90 3.46 1.02 21.08
CA SER A 90 2.31 1.36 20.22
C SER A 90 2.38 2.80 19.70
N PHE A 91 2.84 3.73 20.53
CA PHE A 91 3.03 5.13 20.12
C PHE A 91 4.13 5.27 19.05
N LEU A 92 5.22 4.51 19.16
CA LEU A 92 6.28 4.46 18.14
C LEU A 92 5.76 3.82 16.84
N ASP A 93 5.05 2.67 16.91
CA ASP A 93 4.43 2.05 15.75
C ASP A 93 3.50 3.03 15.02
N ASN A 94 2.63 3.73 15.77
CA ASN A 94 1.75 4.73 15.19
C ASN A 94 2.52 5.94 14.62
N SER A 95 3.72 6.20 15.10
CA SER A 95 4.57 7.28 14.56
C SER A 95 5.22 6.90 13.23
N LEU A 96 5.44 5.61 12.96
CA LEU A 96 5.92 5.12 11.66
C LEU A 96 4.90 5.37 10.53
N LEU A 97 3.60 5.34 10.82
CA LEU A 97 2.56 5.55 9.80
C LEU A 97 2.67 6.92 9.11
N TYR A 98 3.26 7.89 9.81
CA TYR A 98 3.47 9.24 9.24
C TYR A 98 4.63 9.31 8.24
N LEU A 99 5.48 8.27 8.12
CA LEU A 99 6.53 8.23 7.11
C LEU A 99 5.95 8.12 5.68
N LEU A 100 4.71 7.63 5.58
CA LEU A 100 4.06 7.33 4.30
C LEU A 100 4.93 6.40 3.44
N ASP A 101 5.54 5.42 4.09
CA ASP A 101 6.42 4.40 3.52
C ASP A 101 5.85 3.02 3.85
N ASN A 102 5.49 2.26 2.84
CA ASN A 102 4.86 0.94 2.99
C ASN A 102 5.82 -0.14 3.51
N HIS A 103 7.12 0.10 3.46
CA HIS A 103 8.12 -0.75 4.09
C HIS A 103 8.42 -0.34 5.53
N ALA A 104 7.86 0.79 6.02
CA ALA A 104 8.06 1.21 7.39
C ALA A 104 7.20 0.37 8.35
N ASP A 105 7.84 -0.50 9.11
CA ASP A 105 7.18 -1.32 10.12
C ASP A 105 8.12 -1.63 11.29
N ARG A 106 7.52 -2.08 12.38
CA ARG A 106 8.29 -2.69 13.47
C ARG A 106 8.87 -4.01 12.99
N THR A 107 10.17 -4.20 13.23
CA THR A 107 10.84 -5.46 12.90
C THR A 107 10.21 -6.62 13.66
N SER A 108 9.57 -7.52 12.94
CA SER A 108 8.95 -8.70 13.51
C SER A 108 9.97 -9.83 13.70
N SER A 109 9.67 -10.76 14.62
CA SER A 109 10.51 -11.96 14.84
C SER A 109 10.56 -12.90 13.62
N TYR A 110 9.70 -12.71 12.64
CA TYR A 110 9.71 -13.46 11.38
C TYR A 110 10.94 -13.16 10.51
N PHE A 111 11.44 -11.94 10.57
CA PHE A 111 12.66 -11.60 9.88
C PHE A 111 13.83 -11.99 10.79
N LYS A 112 14.52 -13.09 10.46
CA LYS A 112 15.88 -13.31 10.96
C LYS A 112 16.73 -12.16 10.41
N VAL A 113 16.73 -11.04 11.13
CA VAL A 113 17.47 -9.86 10.70
C VAL A 113 18.93 -10.23 10.64
N LYS A 114 19.47 -10.32 9.43
CA LYS A 114 20.89 -10.50 9.22
C LYS A 114 21.60 -9.19 9.60
N GLU A 115 22.81 -9.29 10.13
CA GLU A 115 23.58 -8.10 10.56
C GLU A 115 23.77 -7.06 9.45
N ASN A 116 23.88 -7.51 8.20
CA ASN A 116 24.04 -6.65 7.03
C ASN A 116 22.78 -5.84 6.64
N ARG A 117 21.64 -6.02 7.33
CA ARG A 117 20.43 -5.22 7.10
C ARG A 117 20.28 -4.06 8.09
N PHE A 118 21.20 -3.92 9.05
CA PHE A 118 21.20 -2.74 9.89
C PHE A 118 21.84 -1.57 9.17
N ALA A 119 21.22 -0.40 9.35
CA ALA A 119 21.75 0.82 8.76
C ALA A 119 23.20 1.06 9.17
N PRO A 120 24.04 1.57 8.28
CA PRO A 120 25.42 1.90 8.59
C PRO A 120 25.54 2.79 9.82
N GLY A 121 26.45 2.48 10.71
CA GLY A 121 26.67 3.23 11.96
C GLY A 121 25.69 2.92 13.09
N GLN A 122 24.67 2.09 12.86
CA GLN A 122 23.74 1.68 13.91
C GLN A 122 24.31 0.55 14.76
N ARG A 123 24.08 0.62 16.08
CA ARG A 123 24.38 -0.47 17.00
C ARG A 123 23.25 -1.47 17.03
N PHE A 124 23.57 -2.71 16.84
CA PHE A 124 22.64 -3.81 16.98
C PHE A 124 22.93 -4.63 18.22
N TYR A 125 22.01 -4.66 19.13
CA TYR A 125 22.08 -5.56 20.27
C TYR A 125 21.45 -6.90 19.88
N LYS A 126 22.26 -7.88 19.45
CA LYS A 126 21.82 -9.27 19.28
C LYS A 126 21.05 -9.69 20.52
N SER A 127 19.76 -9.88 20.45
CA SER A 127 19.11 -10.39 21.64
C SER A 127 17.85 -11.18 21.35
N LYS A 128 17.74 -12.29 22.10
CA LYS A 128 16.50 -12.97 22.43
C LYS A 128 15.40 -12.01 22.93
N LYS A 129 15.75 -10.75 23.24
CA LYS A 129 14.84 -9.68 23.67
C LYS A 129 13.99 -9.15 22.51
N ILE A 130 14.52 -9.04 21.28
CA ILE A 130 13.74 -8.59 20.11
C ILE A 130 12.54 -9.52 19.88
N THR A 131 12.77 -10.83 19.90
CA THR A 131 11.69 -11.83 19.80
C THR A 131 10.66 -11.64 20.92
N LYS A 132 11.12 -11.43 22.17
CA LYS A 132 10.23 -11.19 23.31
C LYS A 132 9.42 -9.89 23.17
N ILE A 133 10.01 -8.85 22.59
CA ILE A 133 9.31 -7.58 22.33
C ILE A 133 8.23 -7.80 21.27
N SER A 134 8.57 -8.41 20.15
CA SER A 134 7.63 -8.70 19.07
C SER A 134 6.48 -9.59 19.52
N ASP A 135 6.77 -10.70 20.23
CA ASP A 135 5.73 -11.62 20.73
C ASP A 135 4.87 -10.98 21.83
N GLY A 136 5.51 -10.20 22.70
CA GLY A 136 4.81 -9.45 23.74
C GLY A 136 3.88 -8.40 23.15
N PHE A 137 4.32 -7.68 22.13
CA PHE A 137 3.49 -6.70 21.46
C PHE A 137 2.31 -7.33 20.69
N LYS A 138 2.52 -8.46 20.01
CA LYS A 138 1.41 -9.19 19.37
C LYS A 138 0.32 -9.53 20.36
N LYS A 139 0.70 -10.02 21.57
CA LYS A 139 -0.27 -10.30 22.64
C LYS A 139 -0.94 -9.03 23.15
N TYR A 140 -0.19 -7.95 23.33
CA TYR A 140 -0.72 -6.66 23.75
C TYR A 140 -1.70 -6.11 22.71
N ALA A 141 -1.30 -6.06 21.45
CA ALA A 141 -2.14 -5.63 20.34
C ALA A 141 -3.41 -6.47 20.24
N PHE A 142 -3.30 -7.80 20.28
CA PHE A 142 -4.46 -8.68 20.26
C PHE A 142 -5.44 -8.38 21.42
N MET A 143 -4.94 -8.10 22.62
CA MET A 143 -5.78 -7.75 23.76
C MET A 143 -6.40 -6.35 23.66
N HIS A 144 -5.67 -5.37 23.11
CA HIS A 144 -6.16 -4.01 22.95
C HIS A 144 -7.06 -3.84 21.72
N TYR A 145 -6.62 -4.35 20.57
CA TYR A 145 -7.42 -4.23 19.34
C TYR A 145 -8.64 -5.13 19.33
N SER A 146 -8.65 -6.20 20.14
CA SER A 146 -9.86 -7.02 20.34
C SER A 146 -10.84 -6.43 21.36
N SER A 147 -10.43 -5.46 22.20
CA SER A 147 -11.27 -4.87 23.24
C SER A 147 -11.70 -3.43 22.99
N ASP A 148 -10.86 -2.59 22.35
CA ASP A 148 -11.09 -1.12 22.37
C ASP A 148 -11.09 -0.42 20.99
N THR A 149 -10.55 -1.03 19.93
CA THR A 149 -10.38 -0.33 18.64
C THR A 149 -11.27 -0.83 17.52
N LEU A 150 -11.87 -2.00 17.68
CA LEU A 150 -13.02 -2.40 16.89
C LEU A 150 -14.25 -2.40 17.82
N SER A 151 -14.51 -1.26 18.45
CA SER A 151 -15.84 -1.02 19.00
C SER A 151 -16.85 -1.34 17.89
N PRO A 152 -17.94 -2.09 18.19
CA PRO A 152 -18.99 -2.34 17.20
C PRO A 152 -19.65 -1.08 16.64
N THR A 153 -19.20 0.10 17.07
CA THR A 153 -19.63 1.42 16.60
C THR A 153 -18.84 1.94 15.39
N PHE A 154 -17.70 1.35 15.02
CA PHE A 154 -17.09 1.61 13.73
C PHE A 154 -17.76 0.77 12.64
N GLN A 155 -19.02 1.03 12.36
CA GLN A 155 -19.56 0.76 11.04
C GLN A 155 -18.91 1.82 10.13
N THR A 156 -17.86 1.46 9.44
CA THR A 156 -17.22 2.32 8.48
C THR A 156 -17.88 2.13 7.13
N MET A 157 -18.35 3.21 6.54
CA MET A 157 -18.61 3.26 5.11
C MET A 157 -17.29 3.53 4.41
N ALA A 158 -17.13 2.98 3.23
CA ALA A 158 -15.98 3.25 2.39
C ALA A 158 -16.42 4.03 1.15
N ALA A 159 -15.69 5.08 0.83
CA ALA A 159 -15.79 5.74 -0.46
C ALA A 159 -14.50 5.54 -1.23
N GLN A 160 -14.61 5.39 -2.54
CA GLN A 160 -13.52 5.17 -3.46
C GLN A 160 -13.11 6.50 -4.09
N TYR A 161 -11.80 6.72 -4.21
CA TYR A 161 -11.26 7.84 -4.97
C TYR A 161 -11.30 7.55 -6.46
N ILE A 162 -11.80 8.49 -7.24
CA ILE A 162 -11.86 8.46 -8.70
C ILE A 162 -11.54 9.85 -9.20
N HIS A 163 -10.39 10.03 -9.80
CA HIS A 163 -9.96 11.25 -10.48
C HIS A 163 -10.38 12.55 -9.77
N GLY A 164 -9.78 12.81 -8.64
CA GLY A 164 -9.99 14.03 -7.86
C GLY A 164 -11.10 13.97 -6.80
N GLU A 165 -12.03 13.03 -6.87
CA GLU A 165 -13.23 13.00 -6.06
C GLU A 165 -13.48 11.67 -5.36
N TYR A 166 -14.28 11.67 -4.29
CA TYR A 166 -14.65 10.47 -3.55
C TYR A 166 -16.08 10.07 -3.80
N TYR A 167 -16.31 8.81 -4.16
CA TYR A 167 -17.66 8.29 -4.45
C TYR A 167 -18.00 7.08 -3.60
N MET A 168 -19.21 7.08 -3.07
CA MET A 168 -19.81 5.91 -2.43
C MET A 168 -20.38 5.00 -3.52
N LEU A 169 -19.60 3.98 -3.94
CA LEU A 169 -19.90 3.10 -5.08
C LEU A 169 -21.03 2.12 -4.78
N ALA A 170 -22.16 2.59 -4.29
CA ALA A 170 -23.33 1.77 -4.04
C ALA A 170 -24.57 2.66 -3.86
N SER A 171 -25.75 2.04 -3.95
CA SER A 171 -26.97 2.70 -3.52
C SER A 171 -27.13 2.54 -2.01
N PHE A 172 -27.34 3.65 -1.32
CA PHE A 172 -27.56 3.68 0.12
C PHE A 172 -28.95 4.19 0.43
N LEU A 173 -29.66 3.47 1.30
CA LEU A 173 -30.90 3.93 1.91
C LEU A 173 -30.66 4.08 3.41
N PHE A 174 -30.65 5.31 3.89
CA PHE A 174 -30.64 5.64 5.30
C PHE A 174 -32.06 5.95 5.73
N ALA A 175 -32.61 5.22 6.66
CA ALA A 175 -33.97 5.44 7.14
C ALA A 175 -33.96 5.63 8.66
N ASN A 176 -34.45 6.77 9.13
CA ASN A 176 -34.69 7.01 10.54
C ASN A 176 -36.16 6.72 10.86
N ARG A 177 -36.41 5.57 11.48
CA ARG A 177 -37.75 5.11 11.86
C ARG A 177 -38.42 5.96 12.95
N HIS A 178 -37.64 6.71 13.72
CA HIS A 178 -38.18 7.51 14.81
C HIS A 178 -38.75 8.85 14.33
N ILE A 179 -38.19 9.41 13.25
CA ILE A 179 -38.67 10.66 12.67
C ILE A 179 -39.36 10.46 11.31
N GLY A 180 -39.43 9.22 10.82
CA GLY A 180 -40.08 8.91 9.54
C GLY A 180 -39.30 9.36 8.31
N ASP A 181 -38.07 9.78 8.46
CA ASP A 181 -37.22 10.32 7.41
C ASP A 181 -36.36 9.24 6.77
N SER A 182 -36.11 9.38 5.47
CA SER A 182 -35.20 8.51 4.73
C SER A 182 -34.38 9.29 3.72
N ILE A 183 -33.09 8.96 3.61
CA ILE A 183 -32.16 9.53 2.64
C ILE A 183 -31.72 8.40 1.74
N CYS A 184 -31.95 8.56 0.42
CA CYS A 184 -31.57 7.58 -0.57
C CYS A 184 -30.69 8.26 -1.63
N PHE A 185 -29.53 7.64 -1.92
CA PHE A 185 -28.66 8.11 -3.00
C PHE A 185 -27.89 6.94 -3.62
N LYS A 186 -27.48 7.13 -4.86
CA LYS A 186 -26.64 6.19 -5.61
C LYS A 186 -25.37 6.89 -6.04
N ASN A 187 -24.23 6.18 -5.89
CA ASN A 187 -22.91 6.68 -6.29
C ASN A 187 -22.65 8.13 -5.85
N ALA A 188 -23.06 8.47 -4.63
CA ALA A 188 -22.97 9.83 -4.14
C ALA A 188 -21.52 10.29 -3.96
N ARG A 189 -21.23 11.52 -4.37
CA ARG A 189 -19.96 12.18 -4.15
C ARG A 189 -19.86 12.65 -2.71
N VAL A 190 -18.77 12.34 -2.04
CA VAL A 190 -18.49 12.79 -0.66
C VAL A 190 -17.87 14.18 -0.70
N ILE A 191 -18.54 15.16 -0.11
CA ILE A 191 -18.10 16.57 -0.06
C ILE A 191 -17.32 16.84 1.24
N ALA A 192 -17.84 16.40 2.40
CA ALA A 192 -17.27 16.66 3.69
C ALA A 192 -17.50 15.51 4.67
N CYS A 193 -16.53 15.30 5.57
CA CYS A 193 -16.59 14.38 6.70
C CYS A 193 -16.23 15.11 8.00
N ASP A 194 -16.95 14.85 9.11
CA ASP A 194 -16.70 15.45 10.42
C ASP A 194 -16.61 17.00 10.36
N ASN A 195 -17.50 17.63 9.59
CA ASN A 195 -17.55 19.09 9.32
C ASN A 195 -16.28 19.65 8.63
N MET A 196 -15.50 18.80 7.98
CA MET A 196 -14.32 19.22 7.21
C MET A 196 -14.49 18.85 5.74
N PRO A 197 -14.04 19.68 4.79
CA PRO A 197 -13.89 19.27 3.40
C PRO A 197 -13.14 17.94 3.33
N VAL A 198 -13.51 17.06 2.38
CA VAL A 198 -12.99 15.69 2.32
C VAL A 198 -11.46 15.65 2.21
N ASP A 199 -10.84 16.56 1.45
CA ASP A 199 -9.38 16.62 1.30
C ASP A 199 -8.68 16.99 2.62
N ASP A 200 -9.26 17.92 3.39
CA ASP A 200 -8.80 18.27 4.74
C ASP A 200 -8.97 17.10 5.71
N TYR A 201 -10.07 16.36 5.59
CA TYR A 201 -10.33 15.17 6.40
C TYR A 201 -9.28 14.08 6.12
N VAL A 202 -8.97 13.81 4.86
CA VAL A 202 -7.90 12.87 4.48
C VAL A 202 -6.58 13.30 5.10
N ARG A 203 -6.18 14.55 4.88
CA ARG A 203 -4.89 15.07 5.35
C ARG A 203 -4.78 15.07 6.88
N LYS A 204 -5.84 15.46 7.60
CA LYS A 204 -5.82 15.64 9.06
C LYS A 204 -6.21 14.39 9.86
N LYS A 205 -7.00 13.48 9.26
CA LYS A 205 -7.59 12.35 9.96
C LYS A 205 -7.18 10.99 9.41
N MET A 206 -6.87 10.85 8.12
CA MET A 206 -6.53 9.57 7.53
C MET A 206 -5.01 9.30 7.57
N ILE A 207 -4.20 10.31 7.30
CA ILE A 207 -2.74 10.20 7.43
C ILE A 207 -2.37 9.94 8.89
N GLY A 208 -1.59 8.88 9.13
CA GLY A 208 -1.19 8.43 10.47
C GLY A 208 -2.23 7.58 11.21
N ILE A 209 -3.38 7.28 10.56
CA ILE A 209 -4.38 6.30 11.03
C ILE A 209 -4.41 5.11 10.08
N LEU A 210 -4.55 5.38 8.77
CA LEU A 210 -4.48 4.34 7.76
C LEU A 210 -3.04 3.86 7.55
N PRO A 211 -2.86 2.58 7.23
CA PRO A 211 -1.58 2.10 6.74
C PRO A 211 -1.12 2.92 5.52
N PRO A 212 0.18 3.20 5.38
CA PRO A 212 0.71 4.05 4.32
C PRO A 212 0.29 3.63 2.91
N TYR A 213 0.10 2.34 2.65
CA TYR A 213 -0.33 1.82 1.35
C TYR A 213 -1.73 2.26 0.91
N HIS A 214 -2.50 2.92 1.79
CA HIS A 214 -3.76 3.56 1.45
C HIS A 214 -3.61 5.06 1.13
N ILE A 215 -2.46 5.67 1.40
CA ILE A 215 -2.25 7.10 1.19
C ILE A 215 -1.43 7.30 -0.09
N ARG A 216 -1.95 8.09 -1.01
CA ARG A 216 -1.39 8.35 -2.34
C ARG A 216 -1.31 9.84 -2.63
N TRP A 217 -0.57 10.18 -3.68
CA TRP A 217 -0.51 11.53 -4.21
C TRP A 217 -1.14 11.59 -5.59
N ASP A 218 -2.15 12.43 -5.74
CA ASP A 218 -2.70 12.77 -7.04
C ASP A 218 -1.90 13.94 -7.61
N PHE A 219 -1.15 13.67 -8.67
CA PHE A 219 -0.27 14.67 -9.30
C PHE A 219 -1.05 15.66 -10.17
N GLU A 220 -2.23 15.29 -10.67
CA GLU A 220 -3.10 16.15 -11.46
C GLU A 220 -3.82 17.16 -10.56
N GLU A 221 -4.36 16.67 -9.45
CA GLU A 221 -5.08 17.48 -8.45
C GLU A 221 -4.14 18.11 -7.38
N ASN A 222 -2.87 17.72 -7.38
CA ASN A 222 -1.83 18.21 -6.44
C ASN A 222 -2.26 18.06 -4.97
N LYS A 223 -2.76 16.87 -4.59
CA LYS A 223 -3.25 16.58 -3.23
C LYS A 223 -3.02 15.14 -2.82
N TYR A 224 -2.98 14.93 -1.48
CA TYR A 224 -3.04 13.56 -0.94
C TYR A 224 -4.47 13.01 -1.02
N TYR A 225 -4.58 11.75 -1.40
CA TYR A 225 -5.82 11.01 -1.35
C TYR A 225 -5.62 9.64 -0.68
N THR A 226 -6.72 8.96 -0.39
CA THR A 226 -6.72 7.56 0.02
C THR A 226 -7.56 6.73 -0.93
N ASP A 227 -7.09 5.56 -1.31
CA ASP A 227 -7.87 4.62 -2.12
C ASP A 227 -9.12 4.11 -1.38
N LEU A 228 -9.15 4.25 -0.07
CA LEU A 228 -10.25 3.84 0.80
C LEU A 228 -10.53 4.92 1.85
N LEU A 229 -11.47 5.81 1.56
CA LEU A 229 -11.92 6.81 2.55
C LEU A 229 -12.78 6.13 3.62
N MET A 230 -12.31 6.14 4.88
CA MET A 230 -13.06 5.63 6.02
C MET A 230 -13.93 6.73 6.62
N ILE A 231 -15.24 6.53 6.63
CA ILE A 231 -16.23 7.48 7.14
C ILE A 231 -16.72 7.01 8.52
N ASP A 232 -16.59 7.88 9.53
CA ASP A 232 -17.09 7.62 10.88
C ASP A 232 -18.61 7.87 10.93
N TYR A 233 -19.39 6.80 11.17
CA TYR A 233 -20.85 6.87 11.26
C TYR A 233 -21.38 7.80 12.36
N SER A 234 -20.58 8.07 13.37
CA SER A 234 -20.98 8.96 14.49
C SER A 234 -20.82 10.44 14.17
N LYS A 235 -20.27 10.78 13.01
CA LYS A 235 -19.91 12.14 12.62
C LYS A 235 -20.75 12.65 11.45
N PRO A 236 -20.90 13.96 11.29
CA PRO A 236 -21.55 14.56 10.13
C PRO A 236 -20.88 14.12 8.82
N LEU A 237 -21.71 13.78 7.87
CA LEU A 237 -21.34 13.41 6.51
C LEU A 237 -22.15 14.25 5.52
N MET A 238 -21.44 14.93 4.62
CA MET A 238 -22.07 15.69 3.54
C MET A 238 -21.78 15.01 2.21
N VAL A 239 -22.83 14.67 1.48
CA VAL A 239 -22.74 14.03 0.16
C VAL A 239 -23.62 14.74 -0.85
N GLU A 240 -23.26 14.63 -2.12
CA GLU A 240 -24.04 15.07 -3.27
C GLU A 240 -24.45 13.86 -4.08
N ASN A 241 -25.73 13.74 -4.39
CA ASN A 241 -26.23 12.66 -5.23
C ASN A 241 -26.07 12.95 -6.73
N GLU A 242 -26.45 12.00 -7.58
CA GLU A 242 -26.39 12.10 -9.04
C GLU A 242 -27.20 13.25 -9.64
N ASN A 243 -28.16 13.82 -8.88
CA ASN A 243 -29.00 14.95 -9.32
C ASN A 243 -28.45 16.32 -8.83
N GLY A 244 -27.31 16.34 -8.14
CA GLY A 244 -26.73 17.55 -7.53
C GLY A 244 -27.39 17.97 -6.22
N GLU A 245 -28.22 17.11 -5.60
CA GLU A 245 -28.82 17.39 -4.30
C GLU A 245 -27.83 17.07 -3.17
N ILE A 246 -27.69 18.01 -2.24
CA ILE A 246 -26.77 17.88 -1.11
C ILE A 246 -27.51 17.39 0.13
N PHE A 247 -26.97 16.36 0.77
CA PHE A 247 -27.45 15.80 2.02
C PHE A 247 -26.37 16.01 3.10
N ASP A 248 -26.78 16.58 4.23
CA ASP A 248 -25.94 16.73 5.43
C ASP A 248 -26.62 15.99 6.59
N PHE A 249 -25.99 14.92 7.07
CA PHE A 249 -26.58 14.04 8.07
C PHE A 249 -25.52 13.27 8.87
N ILE A 250 -25.92 12.69 10.00
CA ILE A 250 -25.07 11.78 10.79
C ILE A 250 -25.54 10.35 10.49
N PRO A 251 -24.75 9.55 9.75
CA PRO A 251 -25.16 8.21 9.33
C PRO A 251 -25.63 7.29 10.48
N GLY A 252 -25.00 7.37 11.65
CA GLY A 252 -25.38 6.57 12.83
C GLY A 252 -26.75 6.88 13.43
N GLN A 253 -27.38 8.01 13.07
CA GLN A 253 -28.75 8.35 13.48
C GLN A 253 -29.79 7.64 12.61
N TYR A 254 -29.37 7.07 11.48
CA TYR A 254 -30.19 6.36 10.54
C TYR A 254 -29.84 4.87 10.61
N PRO A 255 -30.63 4.02 11.31
CA PRO A 255 -30.35 2.59 11.35
C PRO A 255 -30.44 2.02 9.95
N VAL A 256 -29.27 1.66 9.42
CA VAL A 256 -29.07 1.18 8.06
C VAL A 256 -29.90 -0.09 7.84
N LYS A 257 -30.93 -0.01 7.04
CA LYS A 257 -31.23 -1.09 6.13
C LYS A 257 -30.40 -0.79 4.88
N SER A 258 -29.20 -1.30 4.82
CA SER A 258 -28.48 -1.35 3.56
C SER A 258 -29.27 -2.23 2.61
N GLN A 259 -30.18 -1.66 1.87
CA GLN A 259 -30.53 -2.22 0.60
C GLN A 259 -29.48 -1.70 -0.36
N THR A 260 -28.49 -2.51 -0.62
CA THR A 260 -27.63 -2.37 -1.79
C THR A 260 -28.52 -2.56 -3.01
N LEU A 261 -29.11 -1.47 -3.49
CA LEU A 261 -30.14 -1.52 -4.52
C LEU A 261 -29.62 -1.86 -5.92
N SER A 262 -28.33 -2.02 -6.11
CA SER A 262 -27.78 -2.36 -7.43
C SER A 262 -26.84 -3.56 -7.43
N ILE A 263 -26.67 -4.23 -6.30
CA ILE A 263 -25.94 -5.49 -6.23
C ILE A 263 -26.91 -6.66 -5.95
N ASP A 264 -28.14 -6.57 -6.38
CA ASP A 264 -29.05 -7.73 -6.30
C ASP A 264 -28.51 -8.93 -7.09
N SER A 265 -27.80 -8.69 -8.18
CA SER A 265 -27.00 -9.72 -8.83
C SER A 265 -25.77 -10.13 -8.04
N LEU A 266 -25.09 -9.22 -7.35
CA LEU A 266 -23.87 -9.53 -6.59
C LEU A 266 -24.18 -10.20 -5.26
N SER A 267 -25.27 -9.82 -4.57
CA SER A 267 -25.64 -10.46 -3.30
C SER A 267 -26.02 -11.93 -3.48
N SER A 268 -26.63 -12.27 -4.61
CA SER A 268 -26.94 -13.66 -5.00
C SER A 268 -25.69 -14.46 -5.39
N HIS A 269 -24.59 -13.80 -5.75
CA HIS A 269 -23.32 -14.41 -6.18
C HIS A 269 -22.14 -14.17 -5.22
N LEU A 270 -22.37 -13.55 -4.04
CA LEU A 270 -21.29 -13.25 -3.10
C LEU A 270 -20.51 -14.50 -2.67
N ASP A 271 -21.19 -15.61 -2.42
CA ASP A 271 -20.54 -16.86 -2.05
C ASP A 271 -19.68 -17.40 -3.21
N GLU A 272 -20.20 -17.35 -4.43
CA GLU A 272 -19.48 -17.73 -5.65
C GLU A 272 -18.29 -16.80 -5.87
N PHE A 273 -18.48 -15.49 -5.77
CA PHE A 273 -17.40 -14.50 -5.85
C PHE A 273 -16.28 -14.80 -4.84
N PHE A 274 -16.61 -15.03 -3.57
CA PHE A 274 -15.60 -15.31 -2.55
C PHE A 274 -14.92 -16.67 -2.76
N GLN A 275 -15.62 -17.68 -3.28
CA GLN A 275 -15.00 -18.97 -3.62
C GLN A 275 -14.03 -18.81 -4.80
N ASN A 276 -14.43 -18.14 -5.85
CA ASN A 276 -13.60 -17.89 -7.01
C ASN A 276 -12.38 -17.02 -6.65
N TYR A 277 -12.57 -15.98 -5.83
CA TYR A 277 -11.46 -15.17 -5.31
C TYR A 277 -10.45 -16.01 -4.53
N LYS A 278 -10.89 -16.92 -3.65
CA LYS A 278 -10.00 -17.77 -2.86
C LYS A 278 -9.25 -18.80 -3.72
N GLN A 279 -9.85 -19.24 -4.81
CA GLN A 279 -9.30 -20.27 -5.71
C GLN A 279 -8.59 -19.67 -6.93
N ARG A 280 -8.52 -18.33 -7.05
CA ARG A 280 -7.94 -17.67 -8.20
C ARG A 280 -6.47 -18.04 -8.41
N GLU A 281 -6.09 -18.16 -9.66
CA GLU A 281 -4.68 -18.19 -10.03
C GLU A 281 -4.05 -16.83 -9.79
N ARG A 282 -2.95 -16.80 -9.04
CA ARG A 282 -2.21 -15.55 -8.72
C ARG A 282 -1.26 -15.12 -9.83
N GLN A 283 -0.93 -16.04 -10.72
CA GLN A 283 -0.13 -15.81 -11.91
C GLN A 283 -0.62 -16.76 -13.00
N PHE A 284 -0.88 -16.23 -14.18
CA PHE A 284 -1.25 -17.04 -15.34
C PHE A 284 -0.94 -16.31 -16.64
N ALA A 285 -0.90 -17.06 -17.74
CA ALA A 285 -0.85 -16.52 -19.09
C ALA A 285 -1.98 -17.10 -19.93
N ARG A 286 -2.51 -16.31 -20.85
CA ARG A 286 -3.53 -16.71 -21.83
C ARG A 286 -3.19 -16.11 -23.19
N TYR A 287 -3.29 -16.91 -24.23
CA TYR A 287 -3.14 -16.46 -25.61
C TYR A 287 -4.52 -16.38 -26.28
N PHE A 288 -4.87 -15.22 -26.79
CA PHE A 288 -6.10 -14.97 -27.53
C PHE A 288 -5.79 -15.03 -29.03
N GLU A 289 -6.21 -16.12 -29.68
CA GLU A 289 -5.78 -16.45 -31.04
C GLU A 289 -6.35 -15.49 -32.10
N GLU A 290 -7.59 -15.09 -31.96
CA GLU A 290 -8.26 -14.18 -32.88
C GLU A 290 -7.64 -12.80 -32.85
N GLU A 291 -7.30 -12.33 -31.66
CA GLU A 291 -6.73 -11.01 -31.39
C GLU A 291 -5.19 -11.01 -31.46
N LYS A 292 -4.56 -12.19 -31.47
CA LYS A 292 -3.11 -12.39 -31.43
C LYS A 292 -2.43 -11.70 -30.24
N ILE A 293 -3.11 -11.74 -29.09
CA ILE A 293 -2.67 -11.09 -27.85
C ILE A 293 -2.24 -12.16 -26.84
N LEU A 294 -1.05 -11.95 -26.26
CA LEU A 294 -0.62 -12.68 -25.08
C LEU A 294 -0.91 -11.81 -23.86
N TYR A 295 -1.80 -12.28 -22.98
CA TYR A 295 -2.11 -11.66 -21.69
C TYR A 295 -1.43 -12.45 -20.57
N VAL A 296 -0.71 -11.73 -19.69
CA VAL A 296 0.02 -12.28 -18.55
C VAL A 296 -0.43 -11.54 -17.29
N TYR A 297 -1.03 -12.24 -16.33
CA TYR A 297 -1.43 -11.68 -15.04
C TYR A 297 -0.45 -12.07 -13.94
N LEU A 298 -0.01 -11.08 -13.17
CA LEU A 298 1.00 -11.24 -12.12
C LEU A 298 0.55 -10.54 -10.84
N GLU A 299 -0.03 -11.24 -9.89
CA GLU A 299 -0.35 -10.70 -8.55
C GLU A 299 0.91 -10.57 -7.66
N MET A 300 2.01 -11.21 -8.06
CA MET A 300 3.30 -11.15 -7.36
C MET A 300 4.47 -11.45 -8.29
N MET A 301 5.64 -10.91 -8.00
CA MET A 301 6.91 -11.17 -8.70
C MET A 301 7.66 -12.34 -8.04
N ARG A 302 7.17 -13.57 -8.21
CA ARG A 302 7.73 -14.75 -7.53
C ARG A 302 7.57 -16.01 -8.34
N TYR A 303 8.62 -16.85 -8.38
CA TYR A 303 8.51 -18.18 -8.95
C TYR A 303 7.56 -19.05 -8.11
N GLN A 304 6.60 -19.68 -8.78
CA GLN A 304 5.73 -20.67 -8.17
C GLN A 304 6.28 -22.08 -8.41
N ARG A 305 6.18 -22.94 -7.40
CA ARG A 305 6.75 -24.31 -7.48
C ARG A 305 6.02 -25.17 -8.50
N ASP A 306 4.70 -25.02 -8.62
CA ASP A 306 3.84 -25.93 -9.35
C ASP A 306 3.37 -25.37 -10.71
N CYS A 307 3.61 -24.09 -10.98
CA CYS A 307 3.25 -23.44 -12.23
C CYS A 307 4.20 -22.27 -12.49
N ASN A 308 5.12 -22.44 -13.40
CA ASN A 308 5.98 -21.35 -13.86
C ASN A 308 5.29 -20.65 -15.04
N VAL A 309 4.80 -19.44 -14.80
CA VAL A 309 4.12 -18.64 -15.83
C VAL A 309 5.02 -18.39 -17.04
N ILE A 310 6.35 -18.29 -16.86
CA ILE A 310 7.32 -18.10 -17.94
C ILE A 310 7.34 -19.32 -18.87
N ASP A 311 7.33 -20.54 -18.30
CA ASP A 311 7.25 -21.77 -19.11
C ASP A 311 5.88 -21.89 -19.80
N THR A 312 4.82 -21.45 -19.13
CA THR A 312 3.48 -21.38 -19.74
C THR A 312 3.46 -20.45 -20.95
N ILE A 313 4.05 -19.25 -20.84
CA ILE A 313 4.18 -18.30 -21.95
C ILE A 313 4.85 -18.95 -23.16
N ARG A 314 5.99 -19.62 -22.96
CA ARG A 314 6.71 -20.35 -24.03
C ARG A 314 5.85 -21.42 -24.66
N LEU A 315 5.11 -22.18 -23.84
CA LEU A 315 4.26 -23.26 -24.32
C LEU A 315 3.10 -22.76 -25.19
N ILE A 316 2.43 -21.69 -24.80
CA ILE A 316 1.18 -21.24 -25.45
C ILE A 316 1.39 -20.23 -26.56
N ALA A 317 2.51 -19.50 -26.57
CA ALA A 317 2.74 -18.38 -27.48
C ALA A 317 3.92 -18.60 -28.45
N LYS A 318 4.80 -19.58 -28.21
CA LYS A 318 5.92 -19.87 -29.10
C LYS A 318 5.40 -20.22 -30.49
N GLU A 319 6.00 -19.58 -31.50
CA GLU A 319 5.63 -19.75 -32.93
C GLU A 319 4.19 -19.31 -33.28
N LYS A 320 3.50 -18.63 -32.34
CA LYS A 320 2.21 -18.03 -32.61
C LYS A 320 2.39 -16.58 -33.10
N PRO A 321 1.50 -16.10 -33.98
CA PRO A 321 1.52 -14.67 -34.33
C PRO A 321 1.14 -13.84 -33.12
N LEU A 322 1.98 -12.85 -32.79
CA LEU A 322 1.75 -11.91 -31.68
C LEU A 322 1.72 -10.47 -32.22
N GLU A 323 0.68 -9.74 -31.93
CA GLU A 323 0.55 -8.32 -32.24
C GLU A 323 0.80 -7.45 -30.99
N LYS A 324 0.31 -7.89 -29.83
CA LYS A 324 0.47 -7.20 -28.55
C LYS A 324 0.76 -8.19 -27.42
N ILE A 325 1.52 -7.76 -26.44
CA ILE A 325 1.64 -8.45 -25.16
C ILE A 325 1.14 -7.52 -24.07
N VAL A 326 0.30 -8.03 -23.17
CA VAL A 326 -0.23 -7.29 -22.02
C VAL A 326 0.21 -7.98 -20.75
N ILE A 327 1.00 -7.30 -19.93
CA ILE A 327 1.45 -7.77 -18.62
C ILE A 327 0.68 -6.99 -17.56
N ASP A 328 -0.25 -7.66 -16.90
CA ASP A 328 -1.11 -7.04 -15.87
C ASP A 328 -0.50 -7.23 -14.48
N VAL A 329 0.00 -6.15 -13.92
CA VAL A 329 0.57 -6.08 -12.56
C VAL A 329 -0.35 -5.34 -11.58
N ARG A 330 -1.60 -5.12 -11.93
CA ARG A 330 -2.57 -4.51 -11.00
C ARG A 330 -2.76 -5.38 -9.77
N GLY A 331 -2.64 -4.77 -8.60
CA GLY A 331 -2.68 -5.48 -7.32
C GLY A 331 -1.43 -6.31 -7.02
N ASN A 332 -0.32 -6.10 -7.72
CA ASN A 332 0.92 -6.84 -7.50
C ASN A 332 1.57 -6.45 -6.17
N GLU A 333 1.73 -7.43 -5.28
CA GLU A 333 2.29 -7.26 -3.93
C GLU A 333 3.84 -7.21 -3.92
N GLY A 334 4.50 -7.25 -5.10
CA GLY A 334 5.95 -7.30 -5.22
C GLY A 334 6.52 -8.72 -5.21
N GLY A 335 7.77 -8.88 -4.81
CA GLY A 335 8.45 -10.19 -4.77
C GLY A 335 9.95 -10.11 -4.96
N GLY A 336 10.46 -10.20 -6.19
CA GLY A 336 11.88 -10.10 -6.51
C GLY A 336 12.16 -9.74 -7.96
N ASP A 337 13.17 -8.92 -8.20
CA ASP A 337 13.56 -8.41 -9.51
C ASP A 337 13.89 -9.50 -10.51
N GLY A 338 14.62 -10.51 -10.10
CA GLY A 338 15.00 -11.60 -11.00
C GLY A 338 13.82 -12.26 -11.72
N PHE A 339 12.61 -12.21 -11.12
CA PHE A 339 11.44 -12.81 -11.76
C PHE A 339 10.99 -12.03 -13.00
N TRP A 340 10.83 -10.70 -12.92
CA TRP A 340 10.38 -9.92 -14.07
C TRP A 340 11.47 -9.76 -15.12
N MET A 341 12.76 -9.79 -14.72
CA MET A 341 13.88 -9.83 -15.65
C MET A 341 13.88 -11.12 -16.47
N ASP A 342 13.68 -12.28 -15.83
CA ASP A 342 13.56 -13.57 -16.52
C ASP A 342 12.30 -13.64 -17.39
N LEU A 343 11.21 -13.01 -16.97
CA LEU A 343 10.00 -12.89 -17.78
C LEU A 343 10.26 -12.12 -19.08
N LEU A 344 10.90 -10.95 -18.99
CA LEU A 344 11.28 -10.18 -20.19
C LEU A 344 12.28 -10.92 -21.04
N SER A 345 13.30 -11.55 -20.45
CA SER A 345 14.26 -12.41 -21.16
C SER A 345 13.60 -13.51 -22.00
N ALA A 346 12.47 -14.05 -21.53
CA ALA A 346 11.69 -15.06 -22.26
C ALA A 346 10.81 -14.47 -23.38
N ILE A 347 10.59 -13.16 -23.40
CA ILE A 347 9.66 -12.49 -24.32
C ILE A 347 10.40 -11.74 -25.43
N VAL A 348 11.38 -10.91 -25.07
CA VAL A 348 11.96 -9.90 -25.96
C VAL A 348 12.95 -10.49 -26.95
N LYS A 349 13.11 -9.80 -28.09
CA LYS A 349 14.11 -10.17 -29.11
C LYS A 349 15.48 -9.57 -28.82
N ASP A 350 15.51 -8.33 -28.38
CA ASP A 350 16.74 -7.56 -28.21
C ASP A 350 17.07 -7.35 -26.74
N THR A 351 18.37 -7.16 -26.45
CA THR A 351 18.86 -6.84 -25.10
C THR A 351 18.31 -5.50 -24.62
N MET A 352 17.73 -5.50 -23.41
CA MET A 352 17.31 -4.28 -22.73
C MET A 352 18.35 -3.84 -21.70
N ILE A 353 18.60 -2.54 -21.61
CA ILE A 353 19.53 -1.98 -20.62
C ILE A 353 18.75 -1.67 -19.34
N VAL A 354 19.16 -2.29 -18.25
CA VAL A 354 18.64 -1.97 -16.90
C VAL A 354 19.48 -0.87 -16.31
N GLN A 355 18.83 0.21 -15.91
CA GLN A 355 19.46 1.31 -15.20
C GLN A 355 18.78 1.49 -13.84
N ASP A 356 19.48 1.11 -12.79
CA ASP A 356 19.02 1.27 -11.42
C ASP A 356 19.73 2.48 -10.79
N LYS A 357 18.96 3.45 -10.32
CA LYS A 357 19.47 4.66 -9.67
C LYS A 357 18.71 4.92 -8.40
N ILE A 358 19.43 5.09 -7.32
CA ILE A 358 18.85 5.50 -6.03
C ILE A 358 19.58 6.71 -5.48
N ALA A 359 18.87 7.53 -4.69
CA ALA A 359 19.52 8.55 -3.88
C ALA A 359 19.27 8.31 -2.39
N LEU A 360 20.28 8.62 -1.59
CA LEU A 360 20.25 8.48 -0.12
C LEU A 360 20.77 9.75 0.54
N ASN A 361 20.31 10.02 1.76
CA ASN A 361 20.85 11.11 2.57
C ASN A 361 22.34 10.91 2.84
N ALA A 362 23.11 11.96 2.58
CA ALA A 362 24.57 11.97 2.71
C ALA A 362 24.99 12.21 4.18
N ASN A 363 24.69 11.27 5.07
CA ASN A 363 25.26 11.23 6.41
C ASN A 363 26.59 10.46 6.40
N GLU A 364 27.45 10.75 7.39
CA GLU A 364 28.81 10.21 7.41
C GLU A 364 28.87 8.67 7.46
N PRO A 365 28.07 7.95 8.26
CA PRO A 365 28.07 6.48 8.24
C PRO A 365 27.65 5.89 6.90
N THR A 366 26.65 6.47 6.24
CA THR A 366 26.13 6.01 4.95
C THR A 366 27.16 6.22 3.85
N ILE A 367 27.76 7.42 3.79
CA ILE A 367 28.84 7.73 2.82
C ILE A 367 30.01 6.76 3.00
N ARG A 368 30.44 6.53 4.23
CA ARG A 368 31.57 5.62 4.53
C ARG A 368 31.26 4.19 4.05
N PHE A 369 30.07 3.70 4.31
CA PHE A 369 29.64 2.37 3.89
C PHE A 369 29.65 2.23 2.37
N PHE A 370 28.99 3.14 1.66
CA PHE A 370 28.92 3.05 0.20
C PHE A 370 30.28 3.26 -0.47
N LYS A 371 31.11 4.19 0.00
CA LYS A 371 32.47 4.40 -0.57
C LYS A 371 33.38 3.19 -0.44
N SER A 372 33.13 2.30 0.54
CA SER A 372 33.91 1.07 0.68
C SER A 372 33.46 -0.04 -0.27
N GLU A 373 32.22 -0.03 -0.69
CA GLU A 373 31.59 -1.12 -1.45
C GLU A 373 31.28 -0.75 -2.89
N TYR A 374 30.97 0.54 -3.16
CA TYR A 374 30.40 0.98 -4.43
C TYR A 374 30.94 2.37 -4.85
N PRO A 375 31.00 2.65 -6.17
CA PRO A 375 31.18 4.00 -6.65
C PRO A 375 29.93 4.83 -6.35
N ILE A 376 30.11 5.95 -5.64
CA ILE A 376 29.04 6.92 -5.38
C ILE A 376 29.46 8.30 -5.84
N LYS A 377 28.51 9.13 -6.22
CA LYS A 377 28.72 10.56 -6.50
C LYS A 377 27.73 11.39 -5.70
N MET A 378 28.19 12.52 -5.17
CA MET A 378 27.29 13.51 -4.57
C MET A 378 26.39 14.11 -5.65
N VAL A 379 25.15 14.46 -5.28
CA VAL A 379 24.17 15.00 -6.23
C VAL A 379 24.73 16.22 -6.98
N ASP A 380 25.48 17.08 -6.29
CA ASP A 380 26.09 18.27 -6.88
C ASP A 380 27.24 17.98 -7.87
N GLU A 381 27.76 16.74 -7.91
CA GLU A 381 28.83 16.29 -8.82
C GLU A 381 28.27 15.75 -10.16
N PHE A 382 26.93 15.65 -10.30
CA PHE A 382 26.28 15.20 -11.52
C PHE A 382 25.99 16.39 -12.46
N GLU A 383 26.95 16.81 -13.28
CA GLU A 383 26.76 17.86 -14.25
C GLU A 383 25.78 17.54 -15.39
N TYR A 384 25.59 16.23 -15.69
CA TYR A 384 24.73 15.76 -16.80
C TYR A 384 23.46 15.06 -16.37
N MET A 385 23.23 14.94 -15.09
CA MET A 385 21.95 14.43 -14.54
C MET A 385 21.32 15.52 -13.71
N TYR A 386 20.76 16.50 -14.41
CA TYR A 386 19.99 17.54 -13.74
C TYR A 386 18.69 16.91 -13.21
N ILE A 387 18.65 16.66 -11.92
CA ILE A 387 17.46 16.23 -11.18
C ILE A 387 16.99 17.44 -10.38
N PRO A 388 16.04 18.23 -10.92
CA PRO A 388 15.69 19.54 -10.37
C PRO A 388 15.26 19.49 -8.89
N PHE A 389 14.49 18.45 -8.51
CA PHE A 389 13.96 18.29 -7.16
C PHE A 389 15.00 17.80 -6.13
N LEU A 390 16.21 17.41 -6.57
CA LEU A 390 17.34 17.09 -5.68
C LEU A 390 18.34 18.23 -5.52
N LYS A 391 18.18 19.31 -6.27
CA LYS A 391 19.07 20.47 -6.19
C LYS A 391 19.14 21.00 -4.76
N ASN A 392 20.36 21.24 -4.27
CA ASN A 392 20.64 21.67 -2.90
C ASN A 392 20.29 20.66 -1.79
N LYS A 393 19.95 19.42 -2.13
CA LYS A 393 19.76 18.36 -1.15
C LYS A 393 21.11 17.73 -0.78
N LYS A 394 21.33 17.47 0.50
CA LYS A 394 22.52 16.77 0.98
C LYS A 394 22.39 15.26 0.76
N MET A 395 22.42 14.84 -0.50
CA MET A 395 22.26 13.44 -0.93
C MET A 395 23.43 12.99 -1.80
N PHE A 396 23.58 11.68 -1.93
CA PHE A 396 24.41 11.06 -2.96
C PHE A 396 23.60 10.06 -3.76
N VAL A 397 24.02 9.84 -5.00
CA VAL A 397 23.41 8.89 -5.92
C VAL A 397 24.31 7.67 -6.05
N HIS A 398 23.67 6.50 -6.02
CA HIS A 398 24.27 5.24 -6.41
C HIS A 398 23.53 4.73 -7.64
N ALA A 399 24.26 4.38 -8.69
CA ALA A 399 23.71 3.84 -9.92
C ALA A 399 24.35 2.50 -10.27
N GLN A 400 23.53 1.56 -10.68
CA GLN A 400 23.95 0.26 -11.21
C GLN A 400 23.39 0.10 -12.62
N PHE A 401 24.13 -0.62 -13.45
CA PHE A 401 23.73 -0.92 -14.81
C PHE A 401 23.80 -2.42 -15.01
N GLY A 402 22.81 -2.97 -15.68
CA GLY A 402 22.74 -4.36 -16.04
C GLY A 402 22.10 -4.53 -17.41
N THR A 403 21.93 -5.76 -17.85
CA THR A 403 21.22 -6.10 -19.07
C THR A 403 20.20 -7.20 -18.80
N ILE A 404 19.13 -7.18 -19.57
CA ILE A 404 18.22 -8.29 -19.74
C ILE A 404 18.45 -8.80 -21.17
N ASP A 405 19.18 -9.89 -21.27
CA ASP A 405 19.45 -10.52 -22.56
C ASP A 405 18.33 -11.51 -22.89
N PRO A 406 17.88 -11.60 -24.16
CA PRO A 406 16.96 -12.64 -24.58
C PRO A 406 17.51 -14.03 -24.28
N ASP A 407 16.69 -14.90 -23.71
CA ASP A 407 17.12 -16.28 -23.51
C ASP A 407 17.09 -17.11 -24.83
N THR A 408 17.68 -18.30 -24.80
CA THR A 408 17.77 -19.16 -25.97
C THR A 408 16.42 -19.67 -26.49
N ASN A 409 15.37 -19.56 -25.67
CA ASN A 409 14.00 -19.98 -25.94
C ASN A 409 13.02 -18.82 -25.89
N THR A 410 13.49 -17.59 -26.10
CA THR A 410 12.65 -16.40 -26.13
C THR A 410 11.56 -16.50 -27.20
N LEU A 411 10.45 -15.78 -27.00
CA LEU A 411 9.43 -15.56 -28.03
C LEU A 411 9.96 -14.71 -29.19
N GLY A 412 11.01 -13.91 -28.95
CA GLY A 412 11.58 -13.00 -29.94
C GLY A 412 10.63 -11.87 -30.35
N PHE A 413 9.81 -11.39 -29.42
CA PHE A 413 8.78 -10.39 -29.70
C PHE A 413 9.39 -8.99 -29.84
N GLU A 414 8.98 -8.27 -30.89
CA GLU A 414 9.45 -6.91 -31.23
C GLU A 414 8.36 -5.85 -31.08
N GLY A 415 7.09 -6.25 -30.93
CA GLY A 415 5.96 -5.34 -30.81
C GLY A 415 5.82 -4.71 -29.41
N PRO A 416 4.78 -3.89 -29.20
CA PRO A 416 4.56 -3.21 -27.94
C PRO A 416 4.16 -4.16 -26.81
N ILE A 417 4.72 -3.95 -25.63
CA ILE A 417 4.39 -4.66 -24.40
C ILE A 417 3.74 -3.66 -23.44
N TYR A 418 2.44 -3.81 -23.21
CA TYR A 418 1.69 -2.95 -22.32
C TYR A 418 1.72 -3.48 -20.90
N ILE A 419 2.04 -2.62 -19.94
CA ILE A 419 2.08 -2.95 -18.50
C ILE A 419 0.90 -2.26 -17.82
N LEU A 420 -0.11 -3.04 -17.43
CA LEU A 420 -1.26 -2.52 -16.69
C LEU A 420 -0.92 -2.40 -15.22
N GLN A 421 -1.00 -1.19 -14.67
CA GLN A 421 -0.69 -0.88 -13.28
C GLN A 421 -1.82 -0.15 -12.57
N ASP A 422 -1.84 -0.26 -11.25
CA ASP A 422 -2.79 0.46 -10.38
C ASP A 422 -2.12 0.92 -9.07
N GLU A 423 -2.90 1.57 -8.22
CA GLU A 423 -2.47 2.07 -6.91
C GLU A 423 -2.05 0.96 -5.93
N LYS A 424 -2.30 -0.30 -6.25
CA LYS A 424 -1.90 -1.48 -5.47
C LYS A 424 -0.67 -2.18 -6.02
N THR A 425 -0.19 -1.77 -7.17
CA THR A 425 1.09 -2.23 -7.72
C THR A 425 2.20 -1.73 -6.80
N PHE A 426 2.94 -2.64 -6.17
CA PHE A 426 3.81 -2.32 -5.05
C PHE A 426 5.17 -3.03 -5.14
N SER A 427 6.19 -2.48 -4.46
CA SER A 427 7.50 -3.10 -4.31
C SER A 427 8.12 -3.43 -5.68
N PHE A 428 8.48 -4.69 -5.95
CA PHE A 428 9.05 -5.09 -7.24
C PHE A 428 8.07 -5.02 -8.43
N GLY A 429 6.76 -4.93 -8.19
CA GLY A 429 5.79 -4.55 -9.20
C GLY A 429 5.98 -3.10 -9.64
N HIS A 430 6.21 -2.20 -8.67
CA HIS A 430 6.58 -0.81 -8.93
C HIS A 430 7.92 -0.71 -9.68
N SER A 431 8.97 -1.45 -9.24
CA SER A 431 10.28 -1.46 -9.93
C SER A 431 10.15 -1.86 -11.40
N PHE A 432 9.29 -2.81 -11.72
CA PHE A 432 9.01 -3.19 -13.09
C PHE A 432 8.32 -2.06 -13.88
N SER A 433 7.33 -1.39 -13.27
CA SER A 433 6.69 -0.21 -13.88
C SER A 433 7.66 0.96 -14.08
N SER A 434 8.56 1.18 -13.11
CA SER A 434 9.61 2.21 -13.18
C SER A 434 10.62 1.88 -14.30
N PHE A 435 11.01 0.62 -14.43
CA PHE A 435 11.88 0.16 -15.52
C PHE A 435 11.27 0.41 -16.90
N ALA A 436 9.95 0.21 -17.04
CA ALA A 436 9.25 0.41 -18.30
C ALA A 436 9.44 1.83 -18.88
N LYS A 437 9.55 2.85 -18.04
CA LYS A 437 9.74 4.25 -18.47
C LYS A 437 11.05 4.50 -19.25
N HIS A 438 11.98 3.56 -19.26
CA HIS A 438 13.26 3.67 -19.96
C HIS A 438 13.38 2.80 -21.22
N VAL A 439 12.34 2.08 -21.54
CA VAL A 439 12.36 1.09 -22.64
C VAL A 439 11.19 1.35 -23.56
N GLU A 440 11.47 1.86 -24.75
CA GLU A 440 10.44 2.23 -25.74
C GLU A 440 9.43 1.10 -26.06
N GLN A 441 9.85 -0.16 -25.98
CA GLN A 441 8.99 -1.31 -26.20
C GLN A 441 7.98 -1.53 -25.05
N LEU A 442 8.24 -1.00 -23.85
CA LEU A 442 7.41 -1.19 -22.65
C LEU A 442 6.56 0.06 -22.41
N ILE A 443 5.24 -0.08 -22.46
CA ILE A 443 4.31 1.03 -22.31
C ILE A 443 3.48 0.82 -21.05
N SER A 444 3.70 1.62 -20.01
CA SER A 444 2.91 1.54 -18.78
C SER A 444 1.59 2.28 -18.91
N VAL A 445 0.49 1.63 -18.48
CA VAL A 445 -0.88 2.13 -18.66
C VAL A 445 -1.65 1.95 -17.35
N GLY A 446 -2.43 2.96 -16.97
CA GLY A 446 -3.29 2.92 -15.78
C GLY A 446 -3.16 4.16 -14.91
N ILE A 447 -3.06 3.97 -13.60
CA ILE A 447 -2.88 5.04 -12.63
C ILE A 447 -1.56 4.86 -11.87
N PRO A 448 -1.06 5.90 -11.17
CA PRO A 448 0.19 5.79 -10.43
C PRO A 448 0.22 4.61 -9.47
N THR A 449 1.37 3.93 -9.45
CA THR A 449 1.56 2.77 -8.57
C THR A 449 1.49 3.16 -7.09
N GLY A 450 1.30 2.16 -6.24
CA GLY A 450 1.55 2.31 -4.82
C GLY A 450 3.02 2.56 -4.54
N ASP A 451 3.31 2.66 -3.26
CA ASP A 451 4.61 3.05 -2.74
C ASP A 451 5.78 2.19 -3.26
N MET A 452 6.91 2.78 -3.22
CA MET A 452 8.14 2.47 -3.83
C MET A 452 9.13 1.76 -2.93
N VAL A 453 9.90 0.86 -3.50
CA VAL A 453 11.21 0.45 -2.97
C VAL A 453 12.27 0.98 -3.92
N GLY A 454 13.34 1.53 -3.39
CA GLY A 454 14.53 1.70 -4.20
C GLY A 454 14.93 0.34 -4.78
N PHE A 455 15.04 0.26 -6.10
CA PHE A 455 15.38 -0.95 -6.83
C PHE A 455 16.60 -1.65 -6.22
N GLY A 456 16.48 -2.93 -5.94
CA GLY A 456 17.57 -3.72 -5.36
C GLY A 456 17.98 -3.34 -3.94
N PHE A 457 17.35 -2.34 -3.34
CA PHE A 457 17.67 -1.89 -2.00
C PHE A 457 16.64 -2.43 -1.00
N ASN A 458 17.10 -2.97 0.12
CA ASN A 458 16.22 -3.48 1.18
C ASN A 458 16.04 -2.42 2.26
N PRO A 459 14.88 -2.35 2.91
CA PRO A 459 14.69 -1.49 4.07
C PRO A 459 15.77 -1.69 5.12
N TRP A 460 16.27 -0.59 5.69
CA TRP A 460 17.27 -0.64 6.76
C TRP A 460 16.61 -0.74 8.13
N HIS A 461 17.23 -1.55 8.98
CA HIS A 461 16.79 -1.74 10.34
C HIS A 461 17.52 -0.81 11.31
N PHE A 462 16.78 -0.31 12.29
CA PHE A 462 17.25 0.57 13.35
C PHE A 462 16.79 0.04 14.70
N GLN A 463 17.54 0.32 15.75
CA GLN A 463 17.17 -0.07 17.11
C GLN A 463 17.38 1.10 18.09
N LEU A 464 16.39 1.36 18.94
CA LEU A 464 16.47 2.37 20.00
C LEU A 464 17.17 1.82 21.24
N ASP A 465 17.93 2.68 21.93
CA ASP A 465 18.87 2.27 22.97
C ASP A 465 18.18 1.81 24.27
N ASN A 466 17.10 2.45 24.69
CA ASN A 466 16.47 2.17 25.98
C ASN A 466 15.33 1.16 25.86
N SER A 467 14.41 1.35 24.93
CA SER A 467 13.28 0.45 24.72
C SER A 467 13.66 -0.82 23.97
N LEU A 468 14.78 -0.80 23.25
CA LEU A 468 15.17 -1.83 22.28
C LEU A 468 14.13 -2.03 21.17
N TYR A 469 13.28 -1.02 20.95
CA TYR A 469 12.36 -1.00 19.83
C TYR A 469 13.15 -1.07 18.54
N THR A 470 12.83 -2.06 17.72
CA THR A 470 13.50 -2.28 16.43
C THR A 470 12.49 -2.10 15.32
N PHE A 471 12.81 -1.24 14.37
CA PHE A 471 11.95 -0.86 13.24
C PHE A 471 12.79 -0.77 11.97
N HIS A 472 12.11 -0.68 10.85
CA HIS A 472 12.74 -0.50 9.56
C HIS A 472 11.90 0.42 8.69
N PHE A 473 12.53 1.04 7.71
CA PHE A 473 11.93 1.82 6.65
C PHE A 473 12.87 1.87 5.45
N GLU A 474 12.34 2.33 4.30
CA GLU A 474 13.13 2.53 3.08
C GLU A 474 13.99 3.80 3.21
N PRO A 475 15.33 3.69 3.20
CA PRO A 475 16.20 4.86 3.33
C PRO A 475 16.40 5.62 2.02
N ALA A 476 16.22 4.95 0.87
CA ALA A 476 16.49 5.46 -0.44
C ALA A 476 15.23 6.03 -1.11
N ILE A 477 15.46 6.83 -2.14
CA ILE A 477 14.45 7.16 -3.15
C ILE A 477 14.86 6.57 -4.48
N ASP A 478 13.89 6.12 -5.27
CA ASP A 478 14.11 5.61 -6.61
C ASP A 478 14.24 6.78 -7.61
N LEU A 479 15.27 6.71 -8.39
CA LEU A 479 15.51 7.62 -9.49
C LEU A 479 15.51 6.92 -10.83
N SER A 480 15.27 5.60 -10.85
CA SER A 480 15.38 4.79 -12.06
C SER A 480 14.38 5.22 -13.13
N GLY A 481 13.13 5.47 -12.75
CA GLY A 481 12.08 5.99 -13.64
C GLY A 481 11.59 7.39 -13.27
N ALA A 482 12.32 8.12 -12.42
CA ALA A 482 11.84 9.38 -11.90
C ALA A 482 12.07 10.54 -12.89
N GLU A 483 10.99 11.04 -13.44
CA GLU A 483 10.96 12.28 -14.25
C GLU A 483 10.52 13.47 -13.40
N ARG A 484 9.70 13.22 -12.39
CA ARG A 484 9.12 14.19 -11.46
C ARG A 484 9.43 13.81 -10.01
N TRP A 485 9.26 14.73 -9.08
CA TRP A 485 9.55 14.48 -7.67
C TRP A 485 8.63 13.41 -7.07
N GLU A 486 7.38 13.33 -7.50
CA GLU A 486 6.45 12.28 -7.05
C GLU A 486 6.86 10.88 -7.50
N ASP A 487 7.56 10.76 -8.62
CA ASP A 487 8.09 9.47 -9.08
C ASP A 487 9.16 8.89 -8.12
N THR A 488 9.61 9.66 -7.14
CA THR A 488 10.51 9.16 -6.08
C THR A 488 9.80 8.27 -5.06
N PHE A 489 8.48 8.18 -5.08
CA PHE A 489 7.68 7.34 -4.17
C PHE A 489 6.44 6.71 -4.83
N GLN A 490 6.17 6.99 -6.09
CA GLN A 490 5.17 6.33 -6.93
C GLN A 490 5.64 6.38 -8.38
N CYS A 491 5.21 5.44 -9.22
CA CYS A 491 5.51 5.46 -10.64
C CYS A 491 4.27 5.89 -11.41
N THR A 492 4.32 7.09 -11.98
CA THR A 492 3.28 7.56 -12.88
C THR A 492 3.40 6.83 -14.21
N PRO A 493 2.33 6.19 -14.73
CA PRO A 493 2.40 5.49 -16.00
C PRO A 493 2.60 6.45 -17.17
N GLU A 494 3.07 5.94 -18.28
CA GLU A 494 3.20 6.71 -19.53
C GLU A 494 1.82 7.15 -20.04
N ILE A 495 0.84 6.24 -19.96
CA ILE A 495 -0.55 6.53 -20.34
C ILE A 495 -1.42 6.47 -19.09
N VAL A 496 -1.83 7.64 -18.58
CA VAL A 496 -2.69 7.75 -17.40
C VAL A 496 -4.14 7.56 -17.82
N ILE A 497 -4.81 6.58 -17.20
CA ILE A 497 -6.23 6.28 -17.45
C ILE A 497 -6.94 6.07 -16.11
N TRP A 498 -7.76 7.03 -15.72
CA TRP A 498 -8.68 6.88 -14.59
C TRP A 498 -9.97 6.20 -15.04
N PRO A 499 -10.52 5.27 -14.26
CA PRO A 499 -11.82 4.69 -14.56
C PRO A 499 -12.95 5.70 -14.32
N THR A 500 -14.03 5.58 -15.04
CA THR A 500 -15.33 6.14 -14.63
C THR A 500 -15.91 5.32 -13.46
N ILE A 501 -16.96 5.84 -12.82
CA ILE A 501 -17.67 5.13 -11.74
C ILE A 501 -18.19 3.77 -12.24
N GLU A 502 -18.82 3.76 -13.41
CA GLU A 502 -19.40 2.56 -14.02
C GLU A 502 -18.33 1.53 -14.36
N GLU A 503 -17.23 1.95 -14.98
CA GLU A 503 -16.09 1.08 -15.31
C GLU A 503 -15.49 0.45 -14.05
N LEU A 504 -15.33 1.22 -12.98
CA LEU A 504 -14.80 0.71 -11.71
C LEU A 504 -15.76 -0.28 -11.03
N ILE A 505 -17.07 -0.02 -11.09
CA ILE A 505 -18.10 -0.94 -10.60
C ILE A 505 -18.06 -2.24 -11.41
N ASP A 506 -18.03 -2.16 -12.73
CA ASP A 506 -17.97 -3.31 -13.61
C ASP A 506 -16.69 -4.14 -13.35
N TYR A 507 -15.53 -3.50 -13.32
CA TYR A 507 -14.27 -4.16 -13.01
C TYR A 507 -14.31 -4.92 -11.68
N LYS A 508 -14.78 -4.27 -10.61
CA LYS A 508 -14.83 -4.88 -9.26
C LYS A 508 -15.90 -5.98 -9.16
N SER A 509 -17.01 -5.84 -9.86
CA SER A 509 -18.15 -6.75 -9.77
C SER A 509 -17.91 -8.04 -10.55
N TYR A 510 -17.31 -7.96 -11.73
CA TYR A 510 -17.26 -9.08 -12.67
C TYR A 510 -15.92 -9.81 -12.76
N ARG A 511 -14.83 -9.24 -12.21
CA ARG A 511 -13.47 -9.81 -12.32
C ARG A 511 -13.37 -11.29 -11.94
N TYR A 512 -14.16 -11.76 -10.99
CA TYR A 512 -14.13 -13.14 -10.50
C TYR A 512 -15.40 -13.94 -10.80
N LEU A 513 -16.33 -13.37 -11.56
CA LEU A 513 -17.59 -14.00 -11.92
C LEU A 513 -17.68 -14.40 -13.39
N MET A 514 -16.81 -13.87 -14.23
CA MET A 514 -16.79 -14.13 -15.67
C MET A 514 -15.57 -14.95 -16.08
N SER A 515 -15.62 -15.56 -17.26
CA SER A 515 -14.41 -16.10 -17.87
C SER A 515 -13.39 -14.98 -18.09
N ILE A 516 -12.09 -15.29 -18.05
CA ILE A 516 -11.07 -14.26 -18.23
C ILE A 516 -11.18 -13.54 -19.57
N LYS A 517 -11.54 -14.26 -20.67
CA LYS A 517 -11.74 -13.65 -22.00
C LYS A 517 -12.91 -12.68 -21.95
N ASP A 518 -14.08 -13.13 -21.48
CA ASP A 518 -15.27 -12.29 -21.45
C ASP A 518 -15.06 -11.06 -20.55
N PHE A 519 -14.42 -11.24 -19.39
CA PHE A 519 -14.11 -10.12 -18.48
C PHE A 519 -13.21 -9.09 -19.16
N LEU A 520 -12.07 -9.49 -19.69
CA LEU A 520 -11.09 -8.57 -20.30
C LEU A 520 -11.71 -7.80 -21.48
N PHE A 521 -12.46 -8.48 -22.34
CA PHE A 521 -12.99 -7.87 -23.56
C PHE A 521 -14.30 -7.09 -23.36
N THR A 522 -14.97 -7.19 -22.20
CA THR A 522 -16.29 -6.53 -22.00
C THR A 522 -16.40 -5.69 -20.72
N LYS A 523 -15.55 -5.93 -19.70
CA LYS A 523 -15.70 -5.33 -18.37
C LYS A 523 -14.41 -4.70 -17.83
N ASP A 524 -13.26 -5.08 -18.35
CA ASP A 524 -11.98 -4.51 -17.95
C ASP A 524 -11.68 -3.26 -18.78
N TYR A 525 -12.01 -2.10 -18.24
CA TYR A 525 -11.87 -0.81 -18.92
C TYR A 525 -10.44 -0.55 -19.41
N LEU A 526 -9.44 -0.92 -18.59
CA LEU A 526 -8.04 -0.66 -18.91
C LEU A 526 -7.53 -1.57 -20.03
N PHE A 527 -7.89 -2.85 -20.00
CA PHE A 527 -7.57 -3.77 -21.10
C PHE A 527 -8.23 -3.34 -22.41
N GLN A 528 -9.50 -2.91 -22.35
CA GLN A 528 -10.21 -2.41 -23.56
C GLN A 528 -9.52 -1.17 -24.11
N LYS A 529 -9.04 -0.25 -23.26
CA LYS A 529 -8.26 0.90 -23.72
C LYS A 529 -6.96 0.49 -24.42
N VAL A 530 -6.26 -0.52 -23.92
CA VAL A 530 -5.05 -1.06 -24.57
C VAL A 530 -5.35 -1.66 -25.94
N LEU A 531 -6.55 -2.23 -26.16
CA LEU A 531 -6.94 -2.70 -27.49
C LEU A 531 -7.04 -1.56 -28.52
N GLU A 532 -7.39 -0.35 -28.07
CA GLU A 532 -7.54 0.86 -28.90
C GLU A 532 -6.19 1.54 -29.22
N LEU A 533 -5.12 1.21 -28.48
CA LEU A 533 -3.77 1.77 -28.71
C LEU A 533 -3.10 1.05 -29.89
N GLU A 534 -2.43 1.82 -30.77
CA GLU A 534 -1.70 1.32 -31.95
C GLU A 534 -0.29 0.81 -31.59
#